data_eec44dcd7f284d02ccb278849d7ebf22
#
_entry.id   eec44dcd7f284d02ccb278849d7ebf22
#
_cell.length_a   1.000
_cell.length_b   1.000
_cell.length_c   1.000
_cell.angle_alpha   90.00
_cell.angle_beta   90.00
_cell.angle_gamma   90.00
#
_symmetry.space_group_name_H-M   'P 1'
#
loop_
_entity.id
_entity.type
_entity.pdbx_description
1 polymer ?
#
loop_
_entity_poly.entity_id
_entity_poly.type
_entity_poly.pdbx_seq_one_letter_code
_entity_poly.pdbx_strand_id
1 'polypeptide(L)'
;MKILVNVFHPDLEKSTVNKAWVRQLEKTANVTVRKICQRYPDGKIDVPAEQEALSAHDRLVFQHPFYWYSVPPLMKQWIDEVFTYGWAYGGGDALAGKEWVCAISTGGPADSYQAGGYNSYSMSEFLKPLQQTANLVQTKFLPPFVFHGAVHATEAEIEQSARELAAHITDPLLDPQKKLAALVQAMNDEGVSL
;
A
#
# COMPACT_ATOMS: atom_id res chain seq x y z
N MET A 1 15.60 6.43 -1.26
CA MET A 1 14.48 5.52 -1.54
C MET A 1 13.43 6.28 -2.33
N LYS A 2 13.04 5.77 -3.49
CA LYS A 2 11.96 6.31 -4.35
C LYS A 2 10.68 5.52 -4.10
N ILE A 3 9.58 6.22 -3.91
CA ILE A 3 8.29 5.63 -3.54
C ILE A 3 7.28 5.87 -4.66
N LEU A 4 6.66 4.81 -5.15
CA LEU A 4 5.56 4.87 -6.10
C LEU A 4 4.24 4.61 -5.38
N VAL A 5 3.28 5.53 -5.50
CA VAL A 5 1.91 5.35 -4.99
C VAL A 5 0.96 5.19 -6.16
N ASN A 6 0.48 3.98 -6.37
CA ASN A 6 -0.56 3.66 -7.34
C ASN A 6 -1.93 3.75 -6.67
N VAL A 7 -2.74 4.72 -7.10
CA VAL A 7 -4.06 5.02 -6.52
C VAL A 7 -5.15 4.36 -7.35
N PHE A 8 -5.86 3.41 -6.76
CA PHE A 8 -6.94 2.65 -7.37
C PHE A 8 -8.29 3.05 -6.76
N HIS A 9 -8.72 4.31 -6.97
CA HIS A 9 -10.05 4.76 -6.56
C HIS A 9 -10.90 5.07 -7.79
N PRO A 10 -12.03 4.38 -8.00
CA PRO A 10 -12.85 4.53 -9.20
C PRO A 10 -13.35 5.95 -9.43
N ASP A 11 -13.72 6.66 -8.35
CA ASP A 11 -14.16 8.05 -8.37
C ASP A 11 -13.42 8.86 -7.29
N LEU A 12 -12.16 9.16 -7.56
CA LEU A 12 -11.29 9.84 -6.61
C LEU A 12 -11.83 11.22 -6.20
N GLU A 13 -12.51 11.92 -7.11
CA GLU A 13 -13.01 13.27 -6.85
C GLU A 13 -14.11 13.28 -5.80
N LYS A 14 -14.88 12.21 -5.68
CA LYS A 14 -15.90 12.05 -4.64
C LYS A 14 -15.37 11.45 -3.34
N SER A 15 -14.12 10.95 -3.33
CA SER A 15 -13.52 10.40 -2.13
C SER A 15 -13.01 11.50 -1.20
N THR A 16 -13.47 11.53 0.04
CA THR A 16 -12.93 12.44 1.06
C THR A 16 -11.55 11.98 1.51
N VAL A 17 -11.39 10.74 1.90
CA VAL A 17 -10.16 10.17 2.45
C VAL A 17 -9.07 10.03 1.37
N ASN A 18 -9.32 9.26 0.31
CA ASN A 18 -8.27 8.97 -0.68
C ASN A 18 -7.81 10.24 -1.43
N LYS A 19 -8.70 11.21 -1.62
CA LYS A 19 -8.36 12.50 -2.21
C LYS A 19 -7.46 13.33 -1.30
N ALA A 20 -7.73 13.36 0.00
CA ALA A 20 -6.88 14.04 0.99
C ALA A 20 -5.48 13.40 1.05
N TRP A 21 -5.42 12.07 1.03
CA TRP A 21 -4.15 11.33 0.97
C TRP A 21 -3.34 11.71 -0.26
N VAL A 22 -3.96 11.70 -1.44
CA VAL A 22 -3.29 12.09 -2.69
C VAL A 22 -2.74 13.50 -2.60
N ARG A 23 -3.52 14.48 -2.12
CA ARG A 23 -3.05 15.88 -1.95
C ARG A 23 -1.81 15.98 -1.06
N GLN A 24 -1.75 15.20 0.00
CA GLN A 24 -0.60 15.16 0.91
C GLN A 24 0.60 14.49 0.27
N LEU A 25 0.39 13.35 -0.39
CA LEU A 25 1.45 12.55 -0.99
C LEU A 25 2.10 13.24 -2.20
N GLU A 26 1.34 13.99 -2.99
CA GLU A 26 1.86 14.81 -4.10
C GLU A 26 2.84 15.91 -3.65
N LYS A 27 2.79 16.28 -2.36
CA LYS A 27 3.72 17.26 -1.74
C LYS A 27 4.87 16.59 -0.99
N THR A 28 4.88 15.27 -0.88
CA THR A 28 5.86 14.53 -0.10
C THR A 28 7.09 14.22 -0.97
N ALA A 29 8.27 14.54 -0.46
CA ALA A 29 9.52 14.33 -1.20
C ALA A 29 9.76 12.85 -1.53
N ASN A 30 10.30 12.59 -2.72
CA ASN A 30 10.59 11.25 -3.25
C ASN A 30 9.36 10.33 -3.42
N VAL A 31 8.16 10.89 -3.43
CA VAL A 31 6.90 10.18 -3.69
C VAL A 31 6.38 10.56 -5.08
N THR A 32 6.14 9.54 -5.90
CA THR A 32 5.47 9.67 -7.20
C THR A 32 4.06 9.12 -7.08
N VAL A 33 3.03 9.93 -7.32
CA VAL A 33 1.63 9.51 -7.26
C VAL A 33 1.09 9.27 -8.66
N ARG A 34 0.48 8.11 -8.89
CA ARG A 34 -0.17 7.74 -10.14
C ARG A 34 -1.64 7.38 -9.89
N LYS A 35 -2.55 8.13 -10.48
CA LYS A 35 -4.01 7.94 -10.35
C LYS A 35 -4.47 6.95 -11.42
N ILE A 36 -4.37 5.66 -11.14
CA ILE A 36 -4.48 4.58 -12.13
C ILE A 36 -5.87 4.54 -12.78
N CYS A 37 -6.95 4.74 -12.01
CA CYS A 37 -8.30 4.76 -12.58
C CYS A 37 -8.55 5.98 -13.51
N GLN A 38 -7.87 7.10 -13.27
CA GLN A 38 -7.95 8.26 -14.17
C GLN A 38 -7.05 8.10 -15.41
N ARG A 39 -5.95 7.38 -15.25
CA ARG A 39 -5.01 7.08 -16.34
C ARG A 39 -5.58 6.08 -17.33
N TYR A 40 -6.34 5.11 -16.86
CA TYR A 40 -6.94 4.03 -17.64
C TYR A 40 -8.46 3.98 -17.46
N PRO A 41 -9.20 5.02 -17.90
CA PRO A 41 -10.64 5.10 -17.67
C PRO A 41 -11.44 4.05 -18.46
N ASP A 42 -10.87 3.51 -19.52
CA ASP A 42 -11.42 2.43 -20.34
C ASP A 42 -10.86 1.03 -19.99
N GLY A 43 -10.02 0.94 -18.96
CA GLY A 43 -9.39 -0.30 -18.52
C GLY A 43 -8.26 -0.81 -19.43
N LYS A 44 -7.85 -0.06 -20.45
CA LYS A 44 -6.74 -0.45 -21.34
C LYS A 44 -5.40 -0.05 -20.73
N ILE A 45 -4.79 -0.96 -20.01
CA ILE A 45 -3.56 -0.71 -19.27
C ILE A 45 -2.35 -0.76 -20.21
N ASP A 46 -1.52 0.29 -20.17
CA ASP A 46 -0.20 0.32 -20.83
C ASP A 46 0.80 -0.44 -19.95
N VAL A 47 0.86 -1.76 -20.17
CA VAL A 47 1.69 -2.67 -19.36
C VAL A 47 3.16 -2.27 -19.34
N PRO A 48 3.82 -1.95 -20.47
CA PRO A 48 5.20 -1.48 -20.47
C PRO A 48 5.42 -0.23 -19.61
N ALA A 49 4.54 0.76 -19.70
CA ALA A 49 4.65 1.99 -18.92
C ALA A 49 4.44 1.76 -17.41
N GLU A 50 3.59 0.78 -17.03
CA GLU A 50 3.41 0.40 -15.63
C GLU A 50 4.62 -0.38 -15.10
N GLN A 51 5.17 -1.30 -15.89
CA GLN A 51 6.38 -2.06 -15.54
C GLN A 51 7.60 -1.15 -15.40
N GLU A 52 7.78 -0.16 -16.28
CA GLU A 52 8.82 0.85 -16.16
C GLU A 52 8.69 1.66 -14.85
N ALA A 53 7.47 2.11 -14.55
CA ALA A 53 7.21 2.84 -13.32
C ALA A 53 7.53 2.00 -12.07
N LEU A 54 7.14 0.73 -12.04
CA LEU A 54 7.45 -0.18 -10.94
C LEU A 54 8.96 -0.40 -10.81
N SER A 55 9.65 -0.61 -11.93
CA SER A 55 11.10 -0.86 -11.96
C SER A 55 11.90 0.32 -11.41
N ALA A 56 11.45 1.55 -11.67
CA ALA A 56 12.14 2.78 -11.28
C ALA A 56 12.05 3.15 -9.79
N HIS A 57 11.26 2.41 -9.01
CA HIS A 57 10.99 2.73 -7.59
C HIS A 57 11.35 1.56 -6.67
N ASP A 58 11.64 1.89 -5.40
CA ASP A 58 12.09 0.94 -4.38
C ASP A 58 10.92 0.43 -3.52
N ARG A 59 9.99 1.32 -3.17
CA ARG A 59 8.77 1.02 -2.40
C ARG A 59 7.54 1.27 -3.25
N LEU A 60 6.67 0.27 -3.33
CA LEU A 60 5.45 0.26 -4.11
C LEU A 60 4.25 0.32 -3.16
N VAL A 61 3.50 1.41 -3.23
CA VAL A 61 2.32 1.62 -2.38
C VAL A 61 1.06 1.47 -3.23
N PHE A 62 0.16 0.60 -2.79
CA PHE A 62 -1.12 0.35 -3.43
C PHE A 62 -2.21 1.00 -2.57
N GLN A 63 -2.66 2.20 -3.00
CA GLN A 63 -3.68 2.96 -2.29
C GLN A 63 -5.05 2.65 -2.88
N HIS A 64 -5.98 2.18 -2.03
CA HIS A 64 -7.33 1.82 -2.48
C HIS A 64 -8.37 1.85 -1.35
N PRO A 65 -9.68 2.02 -1.68
CA PRO A 65 -10.76 1.73 -0.76
C PRO A 65 -10.93 0.21 -0.62
N PHE A 66 -11.40 -0.23 0.56
CA PHE A 66 -11.64 -1.64 0.84
C PHE A 66 -13.04 -2.04 0.37
N TYR A 67 -13.16 -2.42 -0.91
CA TYR A 67 -14.44 -2.79 -1.51
C TYR A 67 -14.69 -4.29 -1.39
N TRP A 68 -15.81 -4.63 -0.75
CA TRP A 68 -16.25 -6.03 -0.60
C TRP A 68 -15.13 -6.94 -0.12
N TYR A 69 -14.45 -6.51 0.97
CA TYR A 69 -13.36 -7.26 1.61
C TYR A 69 -12.15 -7.52 0.69
N SER A 70 -11.99 -6.72 -0.36
CA SER A 70 -10.96 -6.87 -1.37
C SER A 70 -10.56 -5.52 -1.97
N VAL A 71 -10.16 -5.51 -3.23
CA VAL A 71 -9.66 -4.36 -3.99
C VAL A 71 -10.66 -3.92 -5.06
N PRO A 72 -10.59 -2.66 -5.54
CA PRO A 72 -11.36 -2.23 -6.70
C PRO A 72 -11.07 -3.08 -7.95
N PRO A 73 -12.05 -3.27 -8.87
CA PRO A 73 -11.90 -4.15 -10.02
C PRO A 73 -10.68 -3.84 -10.88
N LEU A 74 -10.42 -2.57 -11.17
CA LEU A 74 -9.27 -2.17 -11.99
C LEU A 74 -7.93 -2.50 -11.30
N MET A 75 -7.85 -2.50 -9.97
CA MET A 75 -6.63 -2.93 -9.28
C MET A 75 -6.34 -4.41 -9.50
N LYS A 76 -7.39 -5.26 -9.45
CA LYS A 76 -7.21 -6.69 -9.74
C LYS A 76 -6.80 -6.92 -11.19
N GLN A 77 -7.49 -6.29 -12.14
CA GLN A 77 -7.14 -6.33 -13.55
C GLN A 77 -5.69 -5.86 -13.78
N TRP A 78 -5.30 -4.75 -13.15
CA TRP A 78 -3.96 -4.19 -13.26
C TRP A 78 -2.89 -5.18 -12.75
N ILE A 79 -3.14 -5.85 -11.62
CA ILE A 79 -2.23 -6.90 -11.11
C ILE A 79 -2.11 -8.04 -12.13
N ASP A 80 -3.23 -8.51 -12.68
CA ASP A 80 -3.28 -9.63 -13.62
C ASP A 80 -2.55 -9.33 -14.94
N GLU A 81 -2.64 -8.09 -15.43
CA GLU A 81 -2.04 -7.70 -16.70
C GLU A 81 -0.58 -7.27 -16.57
N VAL A 82 -0.23 -6.54 -15.49
CA VAL A 82 1.11 -5.94 -15.31
C VAL A 82 2.13 -6.95 -14.78
N PHE A 83 1.71 -7.87 -13.90
CA PHE A 83 2.62 -8.87 -13.34
C PHE A 83 2.71 -10.09 -14.27
N THR A 84 3.42 -9.91 -15.39
CA THR A 84 3.53 -10.94 -16.44
C THR A 84 4.52 -12.03 -16.07
N TYR A 85 4.27 -13.23 -16.63
CA TYR A 85 5.23 -14.34 -16.59
C TYR A 85 6.55 -13.94 -17.27
N GLY A 86 7.67 -14.33 -16.68
CA GLY A 86 9.00 -13.99 -17.17
C GLY A 86 9.47 -12.57 -16.84
N TRP A 87 8.59 -11.71 -16.27
CA TRP A 87 8.95 -10.38 -15.78
C TRP A 87 8.82 -10.30 -14.26
N ALA A 88 7.62 -10.55 -13.69
CA ALA A 88 7.37 -10.47 -12.25
C ALA A 88 7.56 -11.82 -11.53
N TYR A 89 7.35 -12.93 -12.23
CA TYR A 89 7.44 -14.30 -11.70
C TYR A 89 7.79 -15.29 -12.82
N GLY A 90 7.91 -16.59 -12.47
CA GLY A 90 8.23 -17.63 -13.48
C GLY A 90 9.62 -17.48 -14.10
N GLY A 91 10.60 -17.09 -13.30
CA GLY A 91 11.98 -16.79 -13.72
C GLY A 91 12.25 -15.29 -13.84
N GLY A 92 11.21 -14.44 -13.87
CA GLY A 92 11.36 -12.99 -13.78
C GLY A 92 11.56 -12.53 -12.34
N ASP A 93 12.36 -11.49 -12.15
CA ASP A 93 12.78 -10.95 -10.85
C ASP A 93 12.71 -9.40 -10.79
N ALA A 94 12.01 -8.78 -11.74
CA ALA A 94 11.97 -7.32 -11.88
C ALA A 94 11.47 -6.58 -10.61
N LEU A 95 10.71 -7.26 -9.75
CA LEU A 95 10.18 -6.74 -8.50
C LEU A 95 10.92 -7.28 -7.26
N ALA A 96 11.89 -8.18 -7.43
CA ALA A 96 12.58 -8.83 -6.32
C ALA A 96 13.23 -7.81 -5.37
N GLY A 97 12.97 -7.99 -4.07
CA GLY A 97 13.51 -7.15 -3.01
C GLY A 97 12.87 -5.77 -2.85
N LYS A 98 11.97 -5.35 -3.76
CA LYS A 98 11.19 -4.12 -3.58
C LYS A 98 10.21 -4.27 -2.42
N GLU A 99 9.83 -3.15 -1.83
CA GLU A 99 8.89 -3.13 -0.71
C GLU A 99 7.46 -2.92 -1.21
N TRP A 100 6.50 -3.70 -0.67
CA TRP A 100 5.07 -3.61 -0.97
C TRP A 100 4.32 -3.11 0.25
N VAL A 101 3.57 -2.02 0.11
CA VAL A 101 2.71 -1.44 1.16
C VAL A 101 1.29 -1.29 0.63
N CYS A 102 0.29 -1.69 1.40
CA CYS A 102 -1.11 -1.36 1.14
C CYS A 102 -1.51 -0.12 1.97
N ALA A 103 -2.13 0.87 1.32
CA ALA A 103 -2.75 2.04 1.96
C ALA A 103 -4.26 1.96 1.75
N ILE A 104 -5.01 1.66 2.82
CA ILE A 104 -6.39 1.19 2.72
C ILE A 104 -7.32 2.09 3.53
N SER A 105 -8.44 2.51 2.93
CA SER A 105 -9.55 3.13 3.64
C SER A 105 -10.73 2.18 3.74
N THR A 106 -11.34 2.04 4.93
CA THR A 106 -12.52 1.22 5.16
C THR A 106 -13.69 2.04 5.66
N GLY A 107 -14.92 1.66 5.29
CA GLY A 107 -16.13 2.28 5.83
C GLY A 107 -16.40 1.88 7.28
N GLY A 108 -16.11 0.63 7.65
CA GLY A 108 -16.33 0.09 9.01
C GLY A 108 -15.24 0.54 10.00
N PRO A 109 -15.57 0.61 11.30
CA PRO A 109 -14.62 0.94 12.36
C PRO A 109 -13.62 -0.20 12.62
N ALA A 110 -12.52 0.10 13.32
CA ALA A 110 -11.42 -0.84 13.52
C ALA A 110 -11.83 -2.10 14.29
N ASP A 111 -12.68 -1.98 15.28
CA ASP A 111 -13.20 -3.08 16.11
C ASP A 111 -14.07 -4.08 15.33
N SER A 112 -14.58 -3.67 14.15
CA SER A 112 -15.27 -4.60 13.25
C SER A 112 -14.34 -5.65 12.62
N TYR A 113 -13.05 -5.34 12.48
CA TYR A 113 -12.07 -6.18 11.76
C TYR A 113 -11.19 -6.99 12.72
N GLN A 114 -11.86 -7.83 13.50
CA GLN A 114 -11.21 -8.74 14.45
C GLN A 114 -12.09 -9.97 14.71
N ALA A 115 -11.54 -11.00 15.37
CA ALA A 115 -12.32 -12.15 15.82
C ALA A 115 -13.43 -11.68 16.78
N GLY A 116 -14.68 -12.08 16.50
CA GLY A 116 -15.87 -11.65 17.24
C GLY A 116 -16.39 -10.24 16.87
N GLY A 117 -15.70 -9.49 16.02
CA GLY A 117 -16.21 -8.25 15.44
C GLY A 117 -17.22 -8.50 14.32
N TYR A 118 -17.91 -7.44 13.86
CA TYR A 118 -18.95 -7.52 12.83
C TYR A 118 -18.46 -8.18 11.53
N ASN A 119 -17.23 -7.91 11.10
CA ASN A 119 -16.64 -8.49 9.90
C ASN A 119 -15.89 -9.82 10.17
N SER A 120 -15.89 -10.32 11.40
CA SER A 120 -15.38 -11.63 11.83
C SER A 120 -13.87 -11.86 11.66
N TYR A 121 -13.22 -11.25 10.69
CA TYR A 121 -11.82 -11.45 10.36
C TYR A 121 -11.03 -10.15 10.49
N SER A 122 -9.75 -10.25 10.84
CA SER A 122 -8.82 -9.12 10.90
C SER A 122 -8.47 -8.60 9.50
N MET A 123 -8.03 -7.36 9.42
CA MET A 123 -7.51 -6.81 8.15
C MET A 123 -6.35 -7.66 7.61
N SER A 124 -5.49 -8.18 8.47
CA SER A 124 -4.39 -9.06 8.08
C SER A 124 -4.87 -10.35 7.39
N GLU A 125 -6.01 -10.90 7.81
CA GLU A 125 -6.59 -12.09 7.17
C GLU A 125 -7.17 -11.76 5.79
N PHE A 126 -7.83 -10.61 5.65
CA PHE A 126 -8.33 -10.15 4.36
C PHE A 126 -7.22 -9.83 3.35
N LEU A 127 -6.03 -9.46 3.82
CA LEU A 127 -4.89 -9.12 2.96
C LEU A 127 -4.05 -10.32 2.53
N LYS A 128 -4.33 -11.53 2.99
CA LYS A 128 -3.59 -12.74 2.62
C LYS A 128 -3.41 -12.93 1.10
N PRO A 129 -4.41 -12.70 0.22
CA PRO A 129 -4.22 -12.81 -1.21
C PRO A 129 -3.19 -11.82 -1.78
N LEU A 130 -3.19 -10.57 -1.31
CA LEU A 130 -2.21 -9.57 -1.73
C LEU A 130 -0.82 -9.88 -1.19
N GLN A 131 -0.73 -10.33 0.06
CA GLN A 131 0.55 -10.77 0.63
C GLN A 131 1.11 -11.97 -0.12
N GLN A 132 0.27 -12.94 -0.51
CA GLN A 132 0.72 -14.08 -1.31
C GLN A 132 1.15 -13.66 -2.71
N THR A 133 0.48 -12.68 -3.34
CA THR A 133 0.92 -12.09 -4.60
C THR A 133 2.29 -11.44 -4.44
N ALA A 134 2.47 -10.63 -3.39
CA ALA A 134 3.76 -10.00 -3.07
C ALA A 134 4.89 -11.03 -2.89
N ASN A 135 4.60 -12.14 -2.19
CA ASN A 135 5.56 -13.24 -2.02
C ASN A 135 5.92 -13.89 -3.36
N LEU A 136 4.95 -14.14 -4.24
CA LEU A 136 5.18 -14.75 -5.55
C LEU A 136 6.09 -13.88 -6.43
N VAL A 137 5.87 -12.56 -6.43
CA VAL A 137 6.70 -11.61 -7.19
C VAL A 137 7.95 -11.15 -6.43
N GLN A 138 8.29 -11.84 -5.33
CA GLN A 138 9.51 -11.67 -4.54
C GLN A 138 9.66 -10.27 -3.91
N THR A 139 8.56 -9.54 -3.73
CA THR A 139 8.58 -8.28 -2.97
C THR A 139 8.48 -8.55 -1.47
N LYS A 140 8.92 -7.60 -0.67
CA LYS A 140 8.74 -7.63 0.77
C LYS A 140 7.44 -6.96 1.17
N PHE A 141 6.45 -7.73 1.62
CA PHE A 141 5.18 -7.20 2.12
C PHE A 141 5.40 -6.56 3.49
N LEU A 142 5.14 -5.26 3.58
CA LEU A 142 5.34 -4.47 4.80
C LEU A 142 4.01 -4.18 5.50
N PRO A 143 4.03 -3.75 6.77
CA PRO A 143 2.81 -3.39 7.50
C PRO A 143 1.94 -2.43 6.70
N PRO A 144 0.65 -2.74 6.50
CA PRO A 144 -0.25 -1.85 5.77
C PRO A 144 -0.59 -0.62 6.61
N PHE A 145 -0.90 0.49 5.94
CA PHE A 145 -1.59 1.62 6.55
C PHE A 145 -3.10 1.43 6.34
N VAL A 146 -3.87 1.44 7.42
CA VAL A 146 -5.33 1.25 7.35
C VAL A 146 -6.02 2.37 8.11
N PHE A 147 -6.86 3.14 7.41
CA PHE A 147 -7.75 4.13 8.01
C PHE A 147 -9.17 3.57 8.07
N HIS A 148 -9.63 3.32 9.27
CA HIS A 148 -10.95 2.76 9.55
C HIS A 148 -11.99 3.86 9.79
N GLY A 149 -13.27 3.52 9.53
CA GLY A 149 -14.39 4.41 9.86
C GLY A 149 -14.54 5.62 8.93
N ALA A 150 -14.07 5.54 7.69
CA ALA A 150 -14.08 6.63 6.70
C ALA A 150 -15.45 7.30 6.50
N VAL A 151 -16.57 6.58 6.75
CA VAL A 151 -17.94 7.09 6.59
C VAL A 151 -18.28 8.16 7.63
N HIS A 152 -17.73 8.06 8.83
CA HIS A 152 -18.02 8.95 9.96
C HIS A 152 -16.85 9.84 10.34
N ALA A 153 -15.74 9.76 9.62
CA ALA A 153 -14.53 10.51 9.93
C ALA A 153 -14.73 12.02 9.68
N THR A 154 -14.27 12.81 10.62
CA THR A 154 -14.21 14.27 10.51
C THR A 154 -13.10 14.69 9.54
N GLU A 155 -13.19 15.91 9.01
CA GLU A 155 -12.14 16.49 8.17
C GLU A 155 -10.78 16.50 8.88
N ALA A 156 -10.76 16.82 10.18
CA ALA A 156 -9.52 16.83 10.96
C ALA A 156 -8.87 15.44 11.06
N GLU A 157 -9.66 14.38 11.27
CA GLU A 157 -9.17 13.00 11.29
C GLU A 157 -8.66 12.56 9.92
N ILE A 158 -9.35 12.95 8.85
CA ILE A 158 -8.92 12.66 7.47
C ILE A 158 -7.59 13.35 7.15
N GLU A 159 -7.44 14.64 7.47
CA GLU A 159 -6.20 15.38 7.25
C GLU A 159 -5.06 14.83 8.14
N GLN A 160 -5.35 14.40 9.36
CA GLN A 160 -4.37 13.74 10.23
C GLN A 160 -3.92 12.40 9.62
N SER A 161 -4.86 11.58 9.15
CA SER A 161 -4.54 10.29 8.50
C SER A 161 -3.68 10.47 7.24
N ALA A 162 -3.85 11.58 6.51
CA ALA A 162 -3.04 11.88 5.36
C ALA A 162 -1.56 12.16 5.73
N ARG A 163 -1.34 12.89 6.84
CA ARG A 163 0.01 13.10 7.40
C ARG A 163 0.63 11.79 7.91
N GLU A 164 -0.17 10.99 8.60
CA GLU A 164 0.26 9.69 9.12
C GLU A 164 0.62 8.71 8.00
N LEU A 165 -0.18 8.66 6.92
CA LEU A 165 0.15 7.86 5.74
C LEU A 165 1.48 8.30 5.11
N ALA A 166 1.68 9.61 4.95
CA ALA A 166 2.93 10.14 4.41
C ALA A 166 4.13 9.75 5.29
N ALA A 167 4.01 9.88 6.61
CA ALA A 167 5.03 9.46 7.56
C ALA A 167 5.28 7.93 7.48
N HIS A 168 4.21 7.13 7.43
CA HIS A 168 4.28 5.67 7.38
C HIS A 168 5.03 5.19 6.13
N ILE A 169 4.66 5.67 4.94
CA ILE A 169 5.28 5.20 3.70
C ILE A 169 6.70 5.76 3.48
N THR A 170 7.08 6.80 4.16
CA THR A 170 8.44 7.37 4.09
C THR A 170 9.38 6.88 5.21
N ASP A 171 8.86 6.15 6.19
CA ASP A 171 9.67 5.58 7.27
C ASP A 171 10.72 4.59 6.70
N PRO A 172 12.03 4.86 6.87
CA PRO A 172 13.08 3.95 6.43
C PRO A 172 13.11 2.64 7.24
N LEU A 173 12.53 2.64 8.44
CA LEU A 173 12.42 1.49 9.34
C LEU A 173 11.02 0.87 9.35
N LEU A 174 10.22 1.08 8.30
CA LEU A 174 8.89 0.46 8.18
C LEU A 174 8.96 -1.08 8.17
N ASP A 175 10.05 -1.65 7.66
CA ASP A 175 10.32 -3.08 7.73
C ASP A 175 10.59 -3.51 9.18
N PRO A 176 9.74 -4.37 9.79
CA PRO A 176 9.92 -4.80 11.16
C PRO A 176 11.26 -5.51 11.43
N GLN A 177 11.81 -6.19 10.44
CA GLN A 177 13.12 -6.86 10.57
C GLN A 177 14.25 -5.82 10.61
N LYS A 178 14.21 -4.81 9.73
CA LYS A 178 15.19 -3.70 9.77
C LYS A 178 15.07 -2.92 11.08
N LYS A 179 13.83 -2.69 11.55
CA LYS A 179 13.58 -1.99 12.82
C LYS A 179 14.14 -2.75 14.00
N LEU A 180 13.93 -4.07 14.06
CA LEU A 180 14.48 -4.92 15.11
C LEU A 180 16.01 -4.93 15.07
N ALA A 181 16.61 -5.09 13.87
CA ALA A 181 18.06 -5.09 13.72
C ALA A 181 18.71 -3.77 14.19
N ALA A 182 18.08 -2.63 13.86
CA ALA A 182 18.55 -1.31 14.31
C ALA A 182 18.44 -1.17 15.84
N LEU A 183 17.37 -1.68 16.45
CA LEU A 183 17.19 -1.67 17.90
C LEU A 183 18.26 -2.53 18.60
N VAL A 184 18.50 -3.74 18.13
CA VAL A 184 19.53 -4.63 18.68
C VAL A 184 20.92 -4.00 18.56
N GLN A 185 21.22 -3.36 17.42
CA GLN A 185 22.51 -2.66 17.26
C GLN A 185 22.66 -1.52 18.28
N ALA A 186 21.62 -0.69 18.45
CA ALA A 186 21.65 0.40 19.43
C ALA A 186 21.88 -0.12 20.87
N MET A 187 21.20 -1.22 21.25
CA MET A 187 21.38 -1.85 22.57
C MET A 187 22.81 -2.36 22.77
N ASN A 188 23.40 -2.98 21.75
CA ASN A 188 24.80 -3.45 21.81
C ASN A 188 25.78 -2.28 21.97
N ASP A 189 25.53 -1.16 21.26
CA ASP A 189 26.38 0.03 21.33
C ASP A 189 26.30 0.71 22.72
N GLU A 190 25.15 0.58 23.41
CA GLU A 190 24.95 1.06 24.79
C GLU A 190 25.43 0.06 25.86
N GLY A 191 25.93 -1.11 25.46
CA GLY A 191 26.45 -2.15 26.39
C GLY A 191 25.34 -2.89 27.15
N VAL A 192 24.09 -2.83 26.68
CA VAL A 192 22.95 -3.58 27.22
C VAL A 192 22.95 -4.98 26.60
N SER A 193 23.25 -6.02 27.38
CA SER A 193 23.06 -7.43 26.92
C SER A 193 21.63 -7.88 27.24
N LEU A 194 21.00 -8.51 26.26
CA LEU A 194 19.72 -9.23 26.42
C LEU A 194 19.88 -10.50 27.23
#